data_9823eb5265bdb54c03382c08acf35ca6
#
_entry.id   9823eb5265bdb54c03382c08acf35ca6
#
_cell.length_a   1.000
_cell.length_b   1.000
_cell.length_c   1.000
_cell.angle_alpha   90.00
_cell.angle_beta   90.00
_cell.angle_gamma   90.00
#
_symmetry.space_group_name_H-M   'P 1'
#
loop_
_entity.id
_entity.type
_entity.pdbx_description
1 polymer ?
#
loop_
_entity_poly.entity_id
_entity_poly.type
_entity_poly.pdbx_seq_one_letter_code
_entity_poly.pdbx_strand_id
1 'polypeptide(L)'
;MSDDTGHVRRNRAMWDEWATRYVTAGERAWASNAPDWGIWGVPENDVGMLPPDLAGRDAIELGCGTGYVASWLARRGARVTGIDNSARQLATARRLQREHAVSFPLVHGNAENLPCRDASVDFAISEYGACLWADPYLWVPEVARVLRPGGR
;
A
#
# COMPACT_ATOMS: atom_id res chain seq x y z
N MET A 1 8.32 0.29 21.27
CA MET A 1 9.28 0.95 20.34
C MET A 1 9.87 -0.19 19.52
N SER A 2 9.41 -0.42 18.27
CA SER A 2 10.01 -1.48 17.44
C SER A 2 11.42 -1.04 17.08
N ASP A 3 12.41 -1.82 17.48
CA ASP A 3 13.78 -1.64 17.01
C ASP A 3 13.78 -1.94 15.51
N ASP A 4 13.62 -0.89 14.69
CA ASP A 4 13.77 -1.02 13.24
C ASP A 4 15.13 -1.64 12.91
N THR A 5 15.11 -2.77 12.25
CA THR A 5 16.31 -3.45 11.80
C THR A 5 17.13 -2.56 10.85
N GLY A 6 18.41 -2.87 10.70
CA GLY A 6 19.32 -2.04 9.91
C GLY A 6 18.85 -1.85 8.45
N HIS A 7 18.21 -2.87 7.84
CA HIS A 7 17.69 -2.75 6.48
C HIS A 7 16.44 -1.86 6.41
N VAL A 8 15.56 -1.91 7.39
CA VAL A 8 14.37 -1.04 7.46
C VAL A 8 14.77 0.44 7.49
N ARG A 9 15.78 0.79 8.31
CA ARG A 9 16.30 2.16 8.38
C ARG A 9 16.95 2.60 7.05
N ARG A 10 17.74 1.72 6.42
CA ARG A 10 18.35 2.01 5.11
C ARG A 10 17.29 2.21 4.02
N ASN A 11 16.30 1.35 3.97
CA ASN A 11 15.18 1.46 3.03
C ASN A 11 14.41 2.77 3.24
N ARG A 12 14.12 3.15 4.49
CA ARG A 12 13.47 4.42 4.80
C ARG A 12 14.24 5.61 4.27
N ALA A 13 15.53 5.68 4.56
CA ALA A 13 16.38 6.79 4.11
C ALA A 13 16.44 6.85 2.57
N MET A 14 16.60 5.73 1.91
CA MET A 14 16.63 5.63 0.46
C MET A 14 15.30 6.06 -0.18
N TRP A 15 14.19 5.56 0.33
CA TRP A 15 12.86 5.90 -0.20
C TRP A 15 12.46 7.35 0.08
N ASP A 16 12.89 7.93 1.21
CA ASP A 16 12.73 9.37 1.45
C ASP A 16 13.54 10.20 0.45
N GLU A 17 14.76 9.78 0.12
CA GLU A 17 15.57 10.45 -0.91
C GLU A 17 14.93 10.34 -2.30
N TRP A 18 14.41 9.16 -2.66
CA TRP A 18 13.87 8.88 -3.99
C TRP A 18 12.42 9.32 -4.19
N ALA A 19 11.72 9.71 -3.15
CA ALA A 19 10.28 10.01 -3.20
C ALA A 19 9.88 10.95 -4.34
N THR A 20 10.70 11.98 -4.62
CA THR A 20 10.42 12.95 -5.69
C THR A 20 10.39 12.33 -7.09
N ARG A 21 11.10 11.23 -7.31
CA ARG A 21 11.15 10.53 -8.61
C ARG A 21 9.83 9.85 -8.95
N TYR A 22 9.01 9.56 -7.95
CA TYR A 22 7.76 8.82 -8.10
C TYR A 22 6.51 9.70 -8.11
N VAL A 23 6.66 11.01 -7.90
CA VAL A 23 5.53 11.97 -7.85
C VAL A 23 4.71 11.92 -9.13
N THR A 24 5.33 12.12 -10.29
CA THR A 24 4.63 12.17 -11.59
C THR A 24 3.95 10.84 -11.94
N ALA A 25 4.60 9.70 -11.63
CA ALA A 25 3.99 8.39 -11.85
C ALA A 25 2.78 8.20 -10.93
N GLY A 26 2.88 8.60 -9.67
CA GLY A 26 1.78 8.60 -8.73
C GLY A 26 0.61 9.45 -9.19
N GLU A 27 0.86 10.67 -9.65
CA GLU A 27 -0.17 11.58 -10.18
C GLU A 27 -0.93 10.98 -11.35
N ARG A 28 -0.22 10.34 -12.29
CA ARG A 28 -0.87 9.63 -13.42
C ARG A 28 -1.75 8.49 -12.94
N ALA A 29 -1.23 7.65 -12.04
CA ALA A 29 -1.97 6.50 -11.53
C ALA A 29 -3.22 6.91 -10.75
N TRP A 30 -3.15 8.00 -9.98
CA TRP A 30 -4.31 8.57 -9.28
C TRP A 30 -5.36 9.15 -10.23
N ALA A 31 -4.93 9.74 -11.34
CA ALA A 31 -5.82 10.29 -12.35
C ALA A 31 -6.48 9.22 -13.24
N SER A 32 -5.93 8.01 -13.26
CA SER A 32 -6.47 6.91 -14.06
C SER A 32 -7.75 6.35 -13.45
N ASN A 33 -8.76 6.11 -14.30
CA ASN A 33 -9.97 5.40 -13.92
C ASN A 33 -9.87 3.88 -14.12
N ALA A 34 -8.80 3.42 -14.78
CA ALA A 34 -8.53 2.02 -15.05
C ALA A 34 -7.21 1.63 -14.38
N PRO A 35 -7.24 0.78 -13.34
CA PRO A 35 -6.01 0.26 -12.74
C PRO A 35 -5.17 -0.51 -13.75
N ASP A 36 -3.86 -0.29 -13.69
CA ASP A 36 -2.87 -1.07 -14.41
C ASP A 36 -1.68 -1.42 -13.51
N TRP A 37 -0.97 -2.48 -13.85
CA TRP A 37 0.03 -3.07 -12.99
C TRP A 37 1.42 -3.02 -13.60
N GLY A 38 2.35 -2.70 -12.73
CA GLY A 38 3.77 -2.76 -13.04
C GLY A 38 4.23 -1.74 -14.07
N ILE A 39 5.50 -1.86 -14.44
CA ILE A 39 6.15 -0.95 -15.39
C ILE A 39 5.65 -1.14 -16.83
N TRP A 40 4.97 -2.26 -17.12
CA TRP A 40 4.39 -2.55 -18.45
C TRP A 40 2.93 -2.13 -18.59
N GLY A 41 2.32 -1.63 -17.51
CA GLY A 41 0.94 -1.16 -17.52
C GLY A 41 -0.06 -2.26 -17.88
N VAL A 42 0.07 -3.45 -17.29
CA VAL A 42 -0.86 -4.57 -17.57
C VAL A 42 -2.23 -4.24 -16.97
N PRO A 43 -3.30 -4.18 -17.79
CA PRO A 43 -4.62 -3.79 -17.30
C PRO A 43 -5.15 -4.76 -16.22
N GLU A 44 -5.81 -4.22 -15.20
CA GLU A 44 -6.47 -5.01 -14.16
C GLU A 44 -7.49 -6.00 -14.75
N ASN A 45 -8.19 -5.61 -15.82
CA ASN A 45 -9.15 -6.49 -16.49
C ASN A 45 -8.52 -7.76 -17.08
N ASP A 46 -7.21 -7.73 -17.34
CA ASP A 46 -6.50 -8.89 -17.91
C ASP A 46 -5.96 -9.82 -16.83
N VAL A 47 -5.69 -9.30 -15.62
CA VAL A 47 -5.07 -10.08 -14.54
C VAL A 47 -5.99 -10.35 -13.36
N GLY A 48 -6.97 -9.49 -13.08
CA GLY A 48 -7.95 -9.70 -12.03
C GLY A 48 -7.35 -9.81 -10.62
N MET A 49 -6.40 -8.95 -10.28
CA MET A 49 -5.75 -8.99 -8.96
C MET A 49 -6.64 -8.45 -7.85
N LEU A 50 -7.52 -7.49 -8.17
CA LEU A 50 -8.41 -6.90 -7.19
C LEU A 50 -9.69 -7.74 -7.06
N PRO A 51 -10.08 -8.14 -5.84
CA PRO A 51 -11.33 -8.86 -5.63
C PRO A 51 -12.54 -8.06 -6.15
N PRO A 52 -13.53 -8.71 -6.76
CA PRO A 52 -14.73 -8.02 -7.26
C PRO A 52 -15.63 -7.51 -6.14
N ASP A 53 -15.53 -8.07 -4.93
CA ASP A 53 -16.40 -7.84 -3.78
C ASP A 53 -15.71 -6.99 -2.69
N LEU A 54 -15.02 -5.92 -3.08
CA LEU A 54 -14.27 -5.05 -2.17
C LEU A 54 -15.15 -4.10 -1.34
N ALA A 55 -16.36 -3.80 -1.78
CA ALA A 55 -17.22 -2.85 -1.09
C ALA A 55 -17.49 -3.28 0.36
N GLY A 56 -17.17 -2.38 1.31
CA GLY A 56 -17.31 -2.63 2.74
C GLY A 56 -16.28 -3.58 3.36
N ARG A 57 -15.33 -4.09 2.59
CA ARG A 57 -14.22 -4.89 3.10
C ARG A 57 -13.10 -4.05 3.70
N ASP A 58 -12.42 -4.60 4.70
CA ASP A 58 -11.22 -4.01 5.25
C ASP A 58 -10.01 -4.44 4.42
N ALA A 59 -9.24 -3.48 3.92
CA ALA A 59 -8.09 -3.74 3.08
C ALA A 59 -6.84 -3.00 3.56
N ILE A 60 -5.66 -3.54 3.24
CA ILE A 60 -4.38 -2.90 3.54
C ILE A 60 -3.45 -2.96 2.34
N GLU A 61 -2.76 -1.85 2.05
CA GLU A 61 -1.66 -1.80 1.10
C GLU A 61 -0.34 -1.63 1.85
N LEU A 62 0.62 -2.53 1.60
CA LEU A 62 1.90 -2.62 2.28
C LEU A 62 3.02 -2.06 1.40
N GLY A 63 3.63 -0.96 1.83
CA GLY A 63 4.54 -0.19 1.00
C GLY A 63 3.76 0.61 -0.03
N CYS A 64 2.77 1.39 0.43
CA CYS A 64 1.80 2.04 -0.46
C CYS A 64 2.38 3.21 -1.28
N GLY A 65 3.56 3.71 -0.93
CA GLY A 65 4.20 4.81 -1.64
C GLY A 65 3.29 6.03 -1.78
N THR A 66 2.97 6.40 -3.00
CA THR A 66 2.04 7.51 -3.29
C THR A 66 0.56 7.14 -3.12
N GLY A 67 0.24 5.89 -2.76
CA GLY A 67 -1.11 5.45 -2.40
C GLY A 67 -2.06 5.23 -3.57
N TYR A 68 -1.57 5.01 -4.79
CA TYR A 68 -2.45 4.85 -5.94
C TYR A 68 -3.27 3.55 -5.91
N VAL A 69 -2.68 2.41 -5.48
CA VAL A 69 -3.43 1.15 -5.34
C VAL A 69 -4.46 1.28 -4.22
N ALA A 70 -4.09 1.84 -3.07
CA ALA A 70 -5.05 2.13 -2.00
C ALA A 70 -6.20 3.03 -2.49
N SER A 71 -5.92 4.00 -3.38
CA SER A 71 -6.98 4.83 -3.96
C SER A 71 -7.94 4.04 -4.84
N TRP A 72 -7.45 3.08 -5.62
CA TRP A 72 -8.29 2.19 -6.42
C TRP A 72 -9.18 1.30 -5.55
N LEU A 73 -8.64 0.77 -4.44
CA LEU A 73 -9.40 0.02 -3.46
C LEU A 73 -10.49 0.88 -2.80
N ALA A 74 -10.14 2.10 -2.39
CA ALA A 74 -11.09 3.04 -1.78
C ALA A 74 -12.22 3.43 -2.73
N ARG A 75 -11.92 3.68 -4.01
CA ARG A 75 -12.93 3.98 -5.06
C ARG A 75 -13.86 2.79 -5.33
N ARG A 76 -13.44 1.57 -5.03
CA ARG A 76 -14.27 0.36 -5.09
C ARG A 76 -15.05 0.09 -3.79
N GLY A 77 -15.00 1.03 -2.84
CA GLY A 77 -15.76 0.98 -1.59
C GLY A 77 -15.10 0.20 -0.46
N ALA A 78 -13.81 -0.17 -0.59
CA ALA A 78 -13.08 -0.78 0.52
C ALA A 78 -12.77 0.25 1.62
N ARG A 79 -12.72 -0.20 2.87
CA ARG A 79 -12.11 0.53 3.98
C ARG A 79 -10.61 0.21 3.99
N VAL A 80 -9.83 0.97 3.24
CA VAL A 80 -8.42 0.70 3.04
C VAL A 80 -7.54 1.48 4.02
N THR A 81 -6.41 0.89 4.39
CA THR A 81 -5.30 1.56 5.07
C THR A 81 -4.04 1.40 4.23
N GLY A 82 -3.34 2.49 3.95
CA GLY A 82 -2.02 2.45 3.31
C GLY A 82 -0.91 2.55 4.37
N ILE A 83 0.07 1.66 4.31
CA ILE A 83 1.27 1.71 5.16
C ILE A 83 2.50 1.90 4.29
N ASP A 84 3.37 2.85 4.66
CA ASP A 84 4.65 3.03 4.02
C ASP A 84 5.74 3.42 5.02
N ASN A 85 6.96 3.01 4.74
CA ASN A 85 8.13 3.31 5.55
C ASN A 85 8.72 4.69 5.26
N SER A 86 8.32 5.37 4.18
CA SER A 86 8.76 6.70 3.79
C SER A 86 7.74 7.78 4.12
N ALA A 87 8.11 8.69 5.00
CA ALA A 87 7.27 9.84 5.33
C ALA A 87 7.05 10.78 4.13
N ARG A 88 8.02 10.86 3.22
CA ARG A 88 7.94 11.69 2.00
C ARG A 88 6.99 11.10 0.96
N GLN A 89 6.99 9.78 0.78
CA GLN A 89 5.99 9.11 -0.05
C GLN A 89 4.58 9.38 0.49
N LEU A 90 4.37 9.21 1.78
CA LEU A 90 3.09 9.47 2.43
C LEU A 90 2.67 10.95 2.35
N ALA A 91 3.61 11.89 2.33
CA ALA A 91 3.29 13.30 2.10
C ALA A 91 2.68 13.52 0.70
N THR A 92 3.24 12.87 -0.32
CA THR A 92 2.67 12.87 -1.68
C THR A 92 1.28 12.23 -1.69
N ALA A 93 1.13 11.06 -1.07
CA ALA A 93 -0.17 10.38 -0.96
C ALA A 93 -1.25 11.28 -0.32
N ARG A 94 -0.93 11.97 0.79
CA ARG A 94 -1.86 12.91 1.45
C ARG A 94 -2.25 14.08 0.55
N ARG A 95 -1.32 14.58 -0.25
CA ARG A 95 -1.62 15.63 -1.24
C ARG A 95 -2.60 15.12 -2.29
N LEU A 96 -2.32 13.95 -2.87
CA LEU A 96 -3.16 13.33 -3.89
C LEU A 96 -4.56 12.96 -3.37
N GLN A 97 -4.67 12.51 -2.12
CA GLN A 97 -5.97 12.31 -1.46
C GLN A 97 -6.83 13.58 -1.50
N ARG A 98 -6.23 14.74 -1.19
CA ARG A 98 -6.97 16.02 -1.22
C ARG A 98 -7.35 16.43 -2.63
N GLU A 99 -6.43 16.29 -3.59
CA GLU A 99 -6.65 16.65 -5.00
C GLU A 99 -7.76 15.83 -5.65
N HIS A 100 -7.86 14.56 -5.29
CA HIS A 100 -8.84 13.64 -5.86
C HIS A 100 -10.08 13.40 -4.98
N ALA A 101 -10.19 14.07 -3.84
CA ALA A 101 -11.28 13.89 -2.88
C ALA A 101 -11.51 12.43 -2.45
N VAL A 102 -10.43 11.65 -2.32
CA VAL A 102 -10.45 10.27 -1.83
C VAL A 102 -9.67 10.23 -0.53
N SER A 103 -10.26 9.68 0.53
CA SER A 103 -9.65 9.67 1.86
C SER A 103 -9.60 8.26 2.45
N PHE A 104 -8.45 7.91 2.99
CA PHE A 104 -8.21 6.69 3.76
C PHE A 104 -7.02 6.90 4.71
N PRO A 105 -6.92 6.15 5.82
CA PRO A 105 -5.79 6.21 6.72
C PRO A 105 -4.45 5.94 6.02
N LEU A 106 -3.45 6.78 6.32
CA LEU A 106 -2.06 6.60 5.91
C LEU A 106 -1.19 6.48 7.16
N VAL A 107 -0.50 5.37 7.30
CA VAL A 107 0.32 5.02 8.45
C VAL A 107 1.79 5.02 8.05
N HIS A 108 2.61 5.81 8.75
CA HIS A 108 4.05 5.71 8.64
C HIS A 108 4.51 4.52 9.49
N GLY A 109 4.91 3.43 8.86
CA GLY A 109 5.19 2.18 9.54
C GLY A 109 5.95 1.18 8.70
N ASN A 110 6.28 0.07 9.35
CA ASN A 110 7.04 -1.03 8.78
C ASN A 110 6.11 -2.23 8.52
N ALA A 111 6.16 -2.79 7.32
CA ALA A 111 5.39 -3.97 6.96
C ALA A 111 5.77 -5.24 7.75
N GLU A 112 6.95 -5.27 8.34
CA GLU A 112 7.44 -6.38 9.17
C GLU A 112 6.88 -6.36 10.60
N ASN A 113 6.17 -5.27 10.97
CA ASN A 113 5.52 -5.13 12.28
C ASN A 113 4.31 -4.19 12.12
N LEU A 114 3.19 -4.74 11.69
CA LEU A 114 1.99 -3.98 11.37
C LEU A 114 1.25 -3.53 12.64
N PRO A 115 0.87 -2.25 12.75
CA PRO A 115 0.09 -1.74 13.88
C PRO A 115 -1.39 -2.11 13.73
N CYS A 116 -1.66 -3.35 13.34
CA CYS A 116 -2.99 -3.89 13.10
C CYS A 116 -3.25 -5.06 14.04
N ARG A 117 -4.51 -5.22 14.44
CA ARG A 117 -4.94 -6.38 15.25
C ARG A 117 -4.93 -7.65 14.38
N ASP A 118 -4.80 -8.79 15.02
CA ASP A 118 -4.97 -10.10 14.39
C ASP A 118 -6.36 -10.18 13.74
N ALA A 119 -6.45 -10.86 12.61
CA ALA A 119 -7.69 -11.13 11.89
C ALA A 119 -8.56 -9.88 11.71
N SER A 120 -7.98 -8.76 11.30
CA SER A 120 -8.65 -7.46 11.19
C SER A 120 -8.88 -6.99 9.76
N VAL A 121 -8.26 -7.62 8.74
CA VAL A 121 -8.40 -7.25 7.34
C VAL A 121 -8.86 -8.43 6.48
N ASP A 122 -9.56 -8.13 5.39
CA ASP A 122 -10.08 -9.12 4.45
C ASP A 122 -9.17 -9.28 3.23
N PHE A 123 -8.43 -8.21 2.88
CA PHE A 123 -7.57 -8.17 1.70
C PHE A 123 -6.29 -7.39 1.98
N ALA A 124 -5.16 -7.96 1.60
CA ALA A 124 -3.86 -7.34 1.69
C ALA A 124 -3.16 -7.35 0.32
N ILE A 125 -2.54 -6.25 -0.05
CA ILE A 125 -1.81 -6.13 -1.31
C ILE A 125 -0.49 -5.39 -1.13
N SER A 126 0.49 -5.77 -1.93
CA SER A 126 1.75 -5.04 -2.04
C SER A 126 2.20 -5.04 -3.49
N GLU A 127 2.20 -3.86 -4.11
CA GLU A 127 2.65 -3.64 -5.48
C GLU A 127 3.94 -2.83 -5.46
N TYR A 128 5.05 -3.42 -5.87
CA TYR A 128 6.42 -2.88 -5.77
C TYR A 128 6.82 -2.32 -4.38
N GLY A 129 6.00 -2.58 -3.37
CA GLY A 129 6.20 -2.12 -1.99
C GLY A 129 6.93 -3.14 -1.12
N ALA A 130 6.31 -3.54 -0.01
CA ALA A 130 6.90 -4.47 0.95
C ALA A 130 7.40 -5.78 0.32
N CYS A 131 6.72 -6.28 -0.71
CA CYS A 131 7.08 -7.50 -1.41
C CYS A 131 8.51 -7.51 -2.00
N LEU A 132 9.09 -6.33 -2.26
CA LEU A 132 10.47 -6.18 -2.77
C LEU A 132 11.46 -5.72 -1.70
N TRP A 133 11.01 -5.01 -0.67
CA TRP A 133 11.88 -4.24 0.21
C TRP A 133 11.90 -4.70 1.66
N ALA A 134 10.87 -5.42 2.10
CA ALA A 134 10.80 -6.00 3.43
C ALA A 134 11.35 -7.43 3.47
N ASP A 135 11.77 -7.87 4.65
CA ASP A 135 12.20 -9.25 4.86
C ASP A 135 10.98 -10.19 4.72
N PRO A 136 10.96 -11.11 3.73
CA PRO A 136 9.81 -11.99 3.52
C PRO A 136 9.53 -12.93 4.69
N TYR A 137 10.54 -13.26 5.49
CA TYR A 137 10.37 -14.08 6.68
C TYR A 137 9.72 -13.33 7.84
N LEU A 138 9.61 -12.01 7.75
CA LEU A 138 8.96 -11.15 8.74
C LEU A 138 7.63 -10.62 8.24
N TRP A 139 7.58 -9.98 7.05
CA TRP A 139 6.35 -9.33 6.59
C TRP A 139 5.26 -10.32 6.16
N VAL A 140 5.61 -11.49 5.58
CA VAL A 140 4.59 -12.49 5.18
C VAL A 140 3.84 -13.06 6.38
N PRO A 141 4.49 -13.49 7.49
CA PRO A 141 3.78 -13.87 8.71
C PRO A 141 2.94 -12.75 9.32
N GLU A 142 3.40 -11.48 9.25
CA GLU A 142 2.62 -10.34 9.72
C GLU A 142 1.33 -10.14 8.91
N VAL A 143 1.41 -10.25 7.58
CA VAL A 143 0.21 -10.22 6.72
C VAL A 143 -0.73 -11.37 7.06
N ALA A 144 -0.20 -12.58 7.20
CA ALA A 144 -1.00 -13.75 7.59
C ALA A 144 -1.70 -13.55 8.95
N ARG A 145 -1.03 -12.91 9.92
CA ARG A 145 -1.60 -12.59 11.24
C ARG A 145 -2.79 -11.64 11.15
N VAL A 146 -2.66 -10.58 10.35
CA VAL A 146 -3.71 -9.55 10.26
C VAL A 146 -4.87 -9.95 9.37
N LEU A 147 -4.69 -10.90 8.43
CA LEU A 147 -5.76 -11.41 7.58
C LEU A 147 -6.75 -12.24 8.39
N ARG A 148 -8.04 -12.01 8.14
CA ARG A 148 -9.12 -12.87 8.66
C ARG A 148 -9.03 -14.26 8.01
N PRO A 149 -9.58 -15.32 8.65
CA PRO A 149 -9.76 -16.60 7.97
C PRO A 149 -10.51 -16.42 6.64
N GLY A 150 -9.92 -16.93 5.55
CA GLY A 150 -10.44 -16.75 4.19
C GLY A 150 -10.08 -15.41 3.54
N GLY A 151 -9.35 -14.53 4.23
CA GLY A 151 -8.73 -13.33 3.65
C GLY A 151 -7.61 -13.68 2.66
N ARG A 152 -7.25 -12.74 1.81
CA ARG A 152 -6.23 -12.91 0.76
C ARG A 152 -5.45 -11.62 0.49
#